data_9f347253490f12f43489dbc0b9aa0ad1
#
_entry.id   9f347253490f12f43489dbc0b9aa0ad1
#
_cell.length_a   1.000
_cell.length_b   1.000
_cell.length_c   1.000
_cell.angle_alpha   90.00
_cell.angle_beta   90.00
_cell.angle_gamma   90.00
#
_symmetry.space_group_name_H-M   'P 1'
#
loop_
_entity.id
_entity.type
_entity.pdbx_description
1 polymer ?
#
loop_
_entity_poly.entity_id
_entity_poly.type
_entity_poly.pdbx_seq_one_letter_code
_entity_poly.pdbx_strand_id
1 'polypeptide(L)'
;VKDMQVQRGAGTSTNGAGAFGASVNMQTEGASMKPYAEFNGSYGSFNTHKETVKVGTGLLNNHWTFDARLSNIGTDGYIDRASVDLNSYYLQGGYFAENTSVKLIAFAGKEKTYHAWGYATKKEMEDFGRRYNPCGEMYTDANGNKHFYDDQTDNYLQKNYQLLFNHTFSTAWNLNVALHYTKGDGYYEEYKDGRSLIEYGLKPFTIDGTEITKSDLVRQKKMDNKFGGGVFYINYTVNRLNASLGGGLNQYRGNNFGKVPWVKNYVGTLSPDHEYYRNKSQKTDGNIYLKANYDLTSGLSAYADLQYRHIDYTIDGNNDKYDWSKNALRPLAVDKKFDFFNPKVGLNWNITSNHRVYASFSVAQKEPTRNNYTDGDPDSYPKAEKLLDYEAGYTFANQWLTAGANFYYMDYTDQLVLTGALNDIGEALTENVPDSYRMGIEIMLGIKPCKWFQNRPTLVR
;
A
#
# COMPACT_ATOMS: atom_id res chain seq x y z
N VAL A 1 5.46 11.95 9.17
CA VAL A 1 5.08 12.54 7.87
C VAL A 1 4.93 14.03 8.09
N LYS A 2 5.62 14.85 7.27
CA LYS A 2 5.55 16.31 7.33
C LYS A 2 4.41 16.85 6.46
N ASP A 3 4.24 16.25 5.30
CA ASP A 3 3.24 16.64 4.32
C ASP A 3 2.68 15.40 3.61
N MET A 4 1.41 15.47 3.25
CA MET A 4 0.72 14.43 2.49
C MET A 4 -0.14 15.08 1.43
N GLN A 5 0.12 14.72 0.18
CA GLN A 5 -0.64 15.16 -0.98
C GLN A 5 -1.41 13.98 -1.58
N VAL A 6 -2.71 14.15 -1.75
CA VAL A 6 -3.57 13.20 -2.45
C VAL A 6 -3.91 13.79 -3.82
N GLN A 7 -3.57 13.07 -4.89
CA GLN A 7 -3.98 13.38 -6.25
C GLN A 7 -4.98 12.32 -6.71
N ARG A 8 -6.14 12.74 -7.17
CA ARG A 8 -7.18 11.88 -7.76
C ARG A 8 -6.96 11.72 -9.25
N GLY A 9 -7.61 10.72 -9.85
CA GLY A 9 -7.51 10.41 -11.27
C GLY A 9 -6.18 9.78 -11.65
N ALA A 10 -5.87 9.79 -12.94
CA ALA A 10 -4.62 9.31 -13.49
C ALA A 10 -3.46 10.24 -13.10
N GLY A 11 -2.66 9.83 -12.12
CA GLY A 11 -1.54 10.60 -11.59
C GLY A 11 -0.47 10.90 -12.64
N THR A 12 0.31 11.97 -12.43
CA THR A 12 1.51 12.27 -13.26
C THR A 12 2.56 11.16 -13.15
N SER A 13 3.36 10.96 -14.19
CA SER A 13 4.40 9.90 -14.22
C SER A 13 5.44 10.03 -13.11
N THR A 14 5.64 11.23 -12.55
CA THR A 14 6.49 11.46 -11.37
C THR A 14 5.93 10.88 -10.06
N ASN A 15 4.64 10.54 -10.00
CA ASN A 15 3.99 9.91 -8.84
C ASN A 15 4.17 8.38 -8.80
N GLY A 16 4.95 7.84 -9.71
CA GLY A 16 5.20 6.41 -9.87
C GLY A 16 4.44 5.80 -11.05
N ALA A 17 4.98 4.71 -11.54
CA ALA A 17 4.50 4.05 -12.75
C ALA A 17 3.08 3.47 -12.61
N GLY A 18 2.63 3.17 -11.39
CA GLY A 18 1.33 2.58 -11.09
C GLY A 18 0.23 3.57 -10.69
N ALA A 19 0.39 4.89 -10.90
CA ALA A 19 -0.61 5.90 -10.57
C ALA A 19 -1.84 5.77 -11.50
N PHE A 20 -2.90 5.08 -11.04
CA PHE A 20 -4.08 4.72 -11.83
C PHE A 20 -5.34 5.50 -11.42
N GLY A 21 -5.88 5.27 -10.23
CA GLY A 21 -7.11 5.92 -9.79
C GLY A 21 -6.89 7.05 -8.80
N ALA A 22 -5.80 6.98 -8.05
CA ALA A 22 -5.32 8.02 -7.14
C ALA A 22 -3.85 7.77 -6.80
N SER A 23 -3.15 8.83 -6.36
CA SER A 23 -1.82 8.71 -5.76
C SER A 23 -1.74 9.50 -4.46
N VAL A 24 -1.04 8.93 -3.48
CA VAL A 24 -0.77 9.56 -2.20
C VAL A 24 0.74 9.76 -2.09
N ASN A 25 1.16 11.01 -2.11
CA ASN A 25 2.56 11.40 -1.93
C ASN A 25 2.77 11.83 -0.48
N MET A 26 3.65 11.12 0.22
CA MET A 26 4.01 11.42 1.60
C MET A 26 5.44 11.89 1.69
N GLN A 27 5.66 13.03 2.32
CA GLN A 27 6.98 13.57 2.58
C GLN A 27 7.34 13.37 4.05
N THR A 28 8.49 12.76 4.31
CA THR A 28 9.06 12.67 5.66
C THR A 28 9.62 14.01 6.11
N GLU A 29 9.87 14.16 7.42
CA GLU A 29 10.59 15.32 7.95
C GLU A 29 11.97 15.42 7.28
N GLY A 30 12.34 16.61 6.84
CA GLY A 30 13.68 16.89 6.33
C GLY A 30 14.71 16.87 7.46
N ALA A 31 16.00 16.85 7.09
CA ALA A 31 17.07 17.02 8.06
C ALA A 31 16.94 18.36 8.81
N SER A 32 17.09 18.35 10.13
CA SER A 32 17.10 19.58 10.92
C SER A 32 18.45 20.27 10.80
N MET A 33 18.45 21.58 10.58
CA MET A 33 19.67 22.40 10.59
C MET A 33 20.13 22.78 12.01
N LYS A 34 19.24 22.62 13.01
CA LYS A 34 19.55 22.90 14.42
C LYS A 34 19.53 21.60 15.22
N PRO A 35 20.42 21.45 16.23
CA PRO A 35 20.37 20.31 17.12
C PRO A 35 19.04 20.29 17.89
N TYR A 36 18.49 19.10 18.12
CA TYR A 36 17.27 18.92 18.88
C TYR A 36 17.23 17.57 19.59
N ALA A 37 16.48 17.52 20.68
CA ALA A 37 16.01 16.31 21.31
C ALA A 37 14.54 16.52 21.69
N GLU A 38 13.70 15.54 21.37
CA GLU A 38 12.26 15.61 21.55
C GLU A 38 11.76 14.29 22.13
N PHE A 39 10.93 14.36 23.15
CA PHE A 39 10.18 13.24 23.67
C PHE A 39 8.69 13.53 23.56
N ASN A 40 7.94 12.59 22.98
CA ASN A 40 6.48 12.64 22.91
C ASN A 40 5.93 11.38 23.56
N GLY A 41 5.14 11.55 24.61
CA GLY A 41 4.40 10.49 25.29
C GLY A 41 2.91 10.76 25.25
N SER A 42 2.11 9.70 25.08
CA SER A 42 0.66 9.77 25.24
C SER A 42 0.14 8.49 25.88
N TYR A 43 -0.92 8.63 26.66
CA TYR A 43 -1.62 7.53 27.29
C TYR A 43 -3.13 7.72 27.17
N GLY A 44 -3.89 6.64 26.92
CA GLY A 44 -5.32 6.68 26.69
C GLY A 44 -6.05 5.43 27.15
N SER A 45 -7.33 5.31 26.80
CA SER A 45 -8.17 4.16 27.12
C SER A 45 -7.61 2.86 26.56
N PHE A 46 -7.95 1.74 27.16
CA PHE A 46 -7.51 0.39 26.77
C PHE A 46 -5.99 0.24 26.78
N ASN A 47 -5.35 0.81 27.81
CA ASN A 47 -3.88 0.80 27.93
C ASN A 47 -3.15 1.33 26.68
N THR A 48 -3.82 2.19 25.90
CA THR A 48 -3.20 2.77 24.71
C THR A 48 -2.09 3.72 25.12
N HIS A 49 -0.88 3.45 24.68
CA HIS A 49 0.28 4.29 24.95
C HIS A 49 1.13 4.45 23.69
N LYS A 50 1.80 5.57 23.62
CA LYS A 50 2.76 5.87 22.54
C LYS A 50 3.91 6.65 23.12
N GLU A 51 5.13 6.17 22.89
CA GLU A 51 6.37 6.85 23.22
C GLU A 51 7.20 7.06 21.95
N THR A 52 7.72 8.26 21.80
CA THR A 52 8.59 8.60 20.67
C THR A 52 9.73 9.48 21.18
N VAL A 53 10.95 9.05 20.90
CA VAL A 53 12.17 9.84 21.11
C VAL A 53 12.74 10.22 19.76
N LYS A 54 13.05 11.50 19.56
CA LYS A 54 13.74 12.00 18.37
C LYS A 54 14.95 12.80 18.79
N VAL A 55 16.06 12.62 18.09
CA VAL A 55 17.29 13.38 18.28
C VAL A 55 17.89 13.75 16.93
N GLY A 56 18.50 14.92 16.85
CA GLY A 56 19.21 15.36 15.66
C GLY A 56 20.41 16.24 16.02
N THR A 57 21.48 16.09 15.27
CA THR A 57 22.72 16.84 15.49
C THR A 57 22.66 18.29 15.02
N GLY A 58 21.68 18.63 14.18
CA GLY A 58 21.78 19.84 13.37
C GLY A 58 22.87 19.73 12.31
N LEU A 59 23.22 20.85 11.70
CA LEU A 59 24.25 20.91 10.67
C LEU A 59 25.65 20.96 11.30
N LEU A 60 26.42 19.90 11.12
CA LEU A 60 27.81 19.78 11.58
C LEU A 60 28.77 20.19 10.45
N ASN A 61 29.75 21.01 10.76
CA ASN A 61 30.80 21.50 9.84
C ASN A 61 30.21 22.01 8.50
N ASN A 62 29.00 22.61 8.54
CA ASN A 62 28.24 23.12 7.39
C ASN A 62 27.87 22.09 6.32
N HIS A 63 28.03 20.79 6.59
CA HIS A 63 27.79 19.75 5.58
C HIS A 63 26.96 18.55 6.08
N TRP A 64 27.09 18.13 7.33
CA TRP A 64 26.58 16.85 7.80
C TRP A 64 25.41 17.00 8.76
N THR A 65 24.41 16.15 8.62
CA THR A 65 23.33 16.00 9.61
C THR A 65 23.11 14.54 9.93
N PHE A 66 22.75 14.26 11.19
CA PHE A 66 22.30 12.94 11.60
C PHE A 66 21.04 13.09 12.43
N ASP A 67 20.02 12.31 12.09
CA ASP A 67 18.74 12.28 12.78
C ASP A 67 18.38 10.84 13.13
N ALA A 68 17.82 10.63 14.32
CA ALA A 68 17.32 9.34 14.76
C ALA A 68 15.96 9.50 15.45
N ARG A 69 15.10 8.47 15.26
CA ARG A 69 13.82 8.35 15.95
C ARG A 69 13.59 6.91 16.37
N LEU A 70 13.13 6.72 17.62
CA LEU A 70 12.59 5.46 18.13
C LEU A 70 11.16 5.69 18.55
N SER A 71 10.27 4.75 18.24
CA SER A 71 8.86 4.83 18.63
C SER A 71 8.33 3.47 19.01
N ASN A 72 7.52 3.46 20.07
CA ASN A 72 6.68 2.34 20.47
C ASN A 72 5.22 2.79 20.52
N ILE A 73 4.30 1.90 20.15
CA ILE A 73 2.85 2.08 20.31
C ILE A 73 2.29 0.75 20.78
N GLY A 74 1.58 0.77 21.92
CA GLY A 74 0.88 -0.39 22.46
C GLY A 74 -0.56 -0.08 22.80
N THR A 75 -1.43 -1.08 22.71
CA THR A 75 -2.83 -1.02 23.18
C THR A 75 -3.41 -2.41 23.38
N ASP A 76 -4.34 -2.56 24.31
CA ASP A 76 -5.14 -3.78 24.46
C ASP A 76 -6.33 -3.81 23.48
N GLY A 77 -6.67 -2.65 22.87
CA GLY A 77 -7.78 -2.47 21.94
C GLY A 77 -9.16 -2.38 22.61
N TYR A 78 -10.11 -1.77 21.91
CA TYR A 78 -11.51 -1.72 22.36
C TYR A 78 -12.19 -3.10 22.23
N ILE A 79 -11.95 -3.80 21.13
CA ILE A 79 -12.45 -5.17 20.89
C ILE A 79 -11.63 -6.14 21.73
N ASP A 80 -12.28 -7.17 22.27
CA ASP A 80 -11.62 -8.14 23.14
C ASP A 80 -10.46 -8.83 22.42
N ARG A 81 -9.30 -8.95 23.09
CA ARG A 81 -8.05 -9.51 22.54
C ARG A 81 -7.45 -8.76 21.36
N ALA A 82 -7.97 -7.58 20.96
CA ALA A 82 -7.45 -6.80 19.83
C ALA A 82 -6.17 -6.00 20.19
N SER A 83 -5.21 -6.67 20.81
CA SER A 83 -3.94 -6.04 21.23
C SER A 83 -3.05 -5.69 20.04
N VAL A 84 -2.30 -4.61 20.17
CA VAL A 84 -1.33 -4.12 19.19
C VAL A 84 -0.04 -3.77 19.90
N ASP A 85 1.10 -4.22 19.35
CA ASP A 85 2.46 -3.82 19.72
C ASP A 85 3.25 -3.45 18.46
N LEU A 86 3.56 -2.15 18.33
CA LEU A 86 4.28 -1.60 17.18
C LEU A 86 5.57 -0.95 17.64
N ASN A 87 6.70 -1.41 17.10
CA ASN A 87 8.01 -0.88 17.37
C ASN A 87 8.65 -0.38 16.09
N SER A 88 9.24 0.80 16.10
CA SER A 88 9.90 1.33 14.92
C SER A 88 11.14 2.16 15.24
N TYR A 89 12.09 2.14 14.30
CA TYR A 89 13.19 3.09 14.29
C TYR A 89 13.30 3.79 12.93
N TYR A 90 13.90 4.96 12.93
CA TYR A 90 14.28 5.75 11.76
C TYR A 90 15.64 6.37 11.99
N LEU A 91 16.55 6.21 11.04
CA LEU A 91 17.88 6.79 11.03
C LEU A 91 18.09 7.50 9.69
N GLN A 92 18.63 8.70 9.72
CA GLN A 92 18.99 9.48 8.55
C GLN A 92 20.36 10.09 8.72
N GLY A 93 21.22 9.95 7.72
CA GLY A 93 22.46 10.71 7.55
C GLY A 93 22.37 11.56 6.29
N GLY A 94 22.71 12.83 6.36
CA GLY A 94 22.70 13.77 5.24
C GLY A 94 24.04 14.44 5.03
N TYR A 95 24.47 14.54 3.78
CA TYR A 95 25.56 15.40 3.33
C TYR A 95 25.02 16.48 2.42
N PHE A 96 25.37 17.72 2.67
CA PHE A 96 24.91 18.89 1.94
C PHE A 96 26.10 19.75 1.53
N ALA A 97 26.24 20.01 0.25
CA ALA A 97 27.15 20.97 -0.34
C ALA A 97 26.34 21.96 -1.18
N GLU A 98 26.97 22.95 -1.75
CA GLU A 98 26.31 24.04 -2.48
C GLU A 98 25.34 23.52 -3.57
N ASN A 99 25.81 22.58 -4.40
CA ASN A 99 25.06 22.05 -5.53
C ASN A 99 24.70 20.57 -5.39
N THR A 100 25.03 19.91 -4.28
CA THR A 100 24.88 18.47 -4.13
C THR A 100 24.30 18.13 -2.77
N SER A 101 23.34 17.23 -2.72
CA SER A 101 22.91 16.60 -1.49
C SER A 101 22.85 15.09 -1.63
N VAL A 102 23.30 14.40 -0.58
CA VAL A 102 23.19 12.94 -0.45
C VAL A 102 22.52 12.63 0.87
N LYS A 103 21.52 11.75 0.87
CA LYS A 103 20.87 11.27 2.09
C LYS A 103 20.84 9.76 2.10
N LEU A 104 21.22 9.18 3.23
CA LEU A 104 21.04 7.77 3.54
C LEU A 104 19.94 7.66 4.60
N ILE A 105 18.94 6.83 4.34
CA ILE A 105 17.82 6.63 5.25
C ILE A 105 17.68 5.14 5.51
N ALA A 106 17.57 4.76 6.77
CA ALA A 106 17.26 3.39 7.20
C ALA A 106 16.13 3.43 8.22
N PHE A 107 15.06 2.69 7.98
CA PHE A 107 13.97 2.57 8.95
C PHE A 107 13.36 1.18 8.94
N ALA A 108 12.85 0.78 10.09
CA ALA A 108 12.12 -0.47 10.23
C ALA A 108 10.91 -0.30 11.14
N GLY A 109 9.91 -1.14 10.87
CA GLY A 109 8.74 -1.34 11.72
C GLY A 109 8.54 -2.83 11.99
N LYS A 110 8.34 -3.17 13.26
CA LYS A 110 7.91 -4.49 13.71
C LYS A 110 6.53 -4.34 14.32
N GLU A 111 5.62 -5.22 13.92
CA GLU A 111 4.28 -5.32 14.49
C GLU A 111 4.01 -6.72 15.02
N LYS A 112 3.24 -6.79 16.10
CA LYS A 112 2.49 -7.95 16.56
C LYS A 112 1.09 -7.47 16.91
N THR A 113 0.08 -8.00 16.21
CA THR A 113 -1.32 -7.66 16.44
C THR A 113 -2.15 -8.92 16.61
N TYR A 114 -3.05 -8.94 17.57
CA TYR A 114 -4.03 -10.02 17.66
C TYR A 114 -5.12 -9.82 16.60
N HIS A 115 -5.60 -10.90 15.99
CA HIS A 115 -6.60 -10.81 14.92
C HIS A 115 -7.95 -10.30 15.46
N ALA A 116 -8.48 -9.28 14.80
CA ALA A 116 -9.81 -8.74 15.06
C ALA A 116 -10.57 -8.48 13.74
N TRP A 117 -10.23 -9.22 12.70
CA TRP A 117 -10.85 -9.11 11.37
C TRP A 117 -12.11 -9.95 11.18
N GLY A 118 -12.43 -10.86 12.14
CA GLY A 118 -13.67 -11.62 12.15
C GLY A 118 -14.85 -10.71 12.48
N TYR A 119 -15.91 -10.79 11.66
CA TYR A 119 -17.13 -10.03 11.89
C TYR A 119 -18.01 -10.75 12.91
N ALA A 120 -18.34 -10.10 14.02
CA ALA A 120 -19.37 -10.56 14.93
C ALA A 120 -20.75 -10.32 14.32
N THR A 121 -21.61 -11.33 14.36
CA THR A 121 -23.01 -11.18 13.97
C THR A 121 -23.78 -10.35 14.99
N LYS A 122 -24.95 -9.83 14.60
CA LYS A 122 -25.82 -9.10 15.54
C LYS A 122 -26.16 -9.95 16.75
N LYS A 123 -26.44 -11.24 16.54
CA LYS A 123 -26.76 -12.18 17.63
C LYS A 123 -25.57 -12.37 18.58
N GLU A 124 -24.38 -12.57 18.06
CA GLU A 124 -23.18 -12.69 18.89
C GLU A 124 -22.89 -11.43 19.71
N MET A 125 -23.15 -10.25 19.14
CA MET A 125 -23.04 -8.98 19.88
C MET A 125 -24.12 -8.84 20.97
N GLU A 126 -25.32 -9.40 20.77
CA GLU A 126 -26.38 -9.46 21.77
C GLU A 126 -26.03 -10.47 22.89
N ASP A 127 -25.47 -11.64 22.55
CA ASP A 127 -25.16 -12.72 23.48
C ASP A 127 -23.86 -12.46 24.28
N PHE A 128 -22.82 -11.91 23.64
CA PHE A 128 -21.46 -11.77 24.22
C PHE A 128 -21.00 -10.31 24.40
N GLY A 129 -21.82 -9.35 23.98
CA GLY A 129 -21.53 -7.93 24.10
C GLY A 129 -20.82 -7.32 22.89
N ARG A 130 -20.81 -5.99 22.84
CA ARG A 130 -20.30 -5.19 21.70
C ARG A 130 -18.78 -5.29 21.46
N ARG A 131 -18.06 -5.85 22.42
CA ARG A 131 -16.59 -6.02 22.33
C ARG A 131 -16.19 -7.40 21.85
N TYR A 132 -17.16 -8.29 21.64
CA TYR A 132 -16.89 -9.67 21.25
C TYR A 132 -16.06 -9.77 19.98
N ASN A 133 -15.01 -10.60 20.05
CA ASN A 133 -14.13 -10.93 18.95
C ASN A 133 -14.18 -12.45 18.69
N PRO A 134 -14.71 -12.91 17.55
CA PRO A 134 -14.78 -14.34 17.25
C PRO A 134 -13.43 -14.96 16.85
N CYS A 135 -12.40 -14.12 16.55
CA CYS A 135 -11.11 -14.65 16.15
C CYS A 135 -10.44 -15.47 17.25
N GLY A 136 -9.88 -16.63 16.87
CA GLY A 136 -9.16 -17.51 17.75
C GLY A 136 -10.03 -18.40 18.64
N GLU A 137 -11.36 -18.43 18.48
CA GLU A 137 -12.22 -19.35 19.22
C GLU A 137 -11.80 -20.80 18.99
N MET A 138 -11.55 -21.55 20.08
CA MET A 138 -11.14 -22.94 20.05
C MET A 138 -12.31 -23.88 20.39
N TYR A 139 -12.95 -23.64 21.53
CA TYR A 139 -14.07 -24.48 22.02
C TYR A 139 -14.87 -23.72 23.08
N THR A 140 -16.09 -24.21 23.32
CA THR A 140 -16.92 -23.80 24.44
C THR A 140 -16.94 -24.91 25.48
N ASP A 141 -16.64 -24.59 26.75
CA ASP A 141 -16.64 -25.56 27.84
C ASP A 141 -18.06 -25.96 28.29
N ALA A 142 -18.16 -26.93 29.21
CA ALA A 142 -19.42 -27.41 29.74
C ALA A 142 -20.24 -26.34 30.48
N ASN A 143 -19.62 -25.27 30.92
CA ASN A 143 -20.26 -24.12 31.59
C ASN A 143 -20.69 -23.02 30.60
N GLY A 144 -20.46 -23.21 29.32
CA GLY A 144 -20.77 -22.23 28.27
C GLY A 144 -19.68 -21.14 28.06
N ASN A 145 -18.50 -21.28 28.69
CA ASN A 145 -17.42 -20.32 28.49
C ASN A 145 -16.64 -20.63 27.19
N LYS A 146 -16.40 -19.63 26.42
CA LYS A 146 -15.57 -19.72 25.22
C LYS A 146 -14.09 -19.61 25.54
N HIS A 147 -13.28 -20.46 24.95
CA HIS A 147 -11.83 -20.49 25.08
C HIS A 147 -11.20 -20.09 23.75
N PHE A 148 -10.17 -19.25 23.83
CA PHE A 148 -9.54 -18.64 22.67
C PHE A 148 -8.05 -18.93 22.63
N TYR A 149 -7.50 -19.01 21.41
CA TYR A 149 -6.10 -19.20 21.16
C TYR A 149 -5.33 -17.88 21.38
N ASP A 150 -4.31 -17.91 22.22
CA ASP A 150 -3.60 -16.70 22.64
C ASP A 150 -2.73 -16.08 21.53
N ASP A 151 -2.17 -16.92 20.63
CA ASP A 151 -1.28 -16.48 19.56
C ASP A 151 -2.00 -16.35 18.19
N GLN A 152 -3.31 -16.07 18.20
CA GLN A 152 -4.06 -15.69 16.98
C GLN A 152 -3.59 -14.32 16.48
N THR A 153 -2.36 -14.25 15.96
CA THR A 153 -1.66 -12.97 15.75
C THR A 153 -1.06 -12.84 14.37
N ASP A 154 -0.99 -11.59 13.92
CA ASP A 154 -0.17 -11.15 12.78
C ASP A 154 1.16 -10.61 13.29
N ASN A 155 2.25 -11.05 12.66
CA ASN A 155 3.61 -10.70 13.00
C ASN A 155 4.35 -10.28 11.73
N TYR A 156 4.80 -9.03 11.65
CA TYR A 156 5.50 -8.55 10.48
C TYR A 156 6.66 -7.62 10.84
N LEU A 157 7.77 -7.80 10.15
CA LEU A 157 8.95 -6.95 10.24
C LEU A 157 9.32 -6.44 8.85
N GLN A 158 9.29 -5.12 8.66
CA GLN A 158 9.74 -4.50 7.41
C GLN A 158 10.94 -3.59 7.66
N LYS A 159 12.00 -3.76 6.87
CA LYS A 159 13.21 -2.95 6.87
C LYS A 159 13.35 -2.25 5.54
N ASN A 160 13.62 -0.95 5.57
CA ASN A 160 13.73 -0.09 4.39
C ASN A 160 15.05 0.66 4.42
N TYR A 161 15.73 0.72 3.27
CA TYR A 161 16.96 1.44 3.05
C TYR A 161 16.81 2.29 1.81
N GLN A 162 17.23 3.56 1.88
CA GLN A 162 17.13 4.49 0.77
C GLN A 162 18.42 5.31 0.66
N LEU A 163 18.87 5.52 -0.58
CA LEU A 163 19.90 6.48 -0.94
C LEU A 163 19.27 7.52 -1.87
N LEU A 164 19.26 8.77 -1.45
CA LEU A 164 18.74 9.88 -2.24
C LEU A 164 19.92 10.77 -2.64
N PHE A 165 20.07 11.02 -3.91
CA PHE A 165 21.09 11.89 -4.49
C PHE A 165 20.42 12.99 -5.29
N ASN A 166 20.83 14.24 -5.06
CA ASN A 166 20.41 15.38 -5.84
C ASN A 166 21.66 16.19 -6.23
N HIS A 167 21.71 16.63 -7.49
CA HIS A 167 22.79 17.49 -7.97
C HIS A 167 22.26 18.54 -8.97
N THR A 168 22.60 19.79 -8.72
CA THR A 168 22.29 20.93 -9.56
C THR A 168 23.50 21.29 -10.41
N PHE A 169 23.47 20.94 -11.70
CA PHE A 169 24.57 21.24 -12.63
C PHE A 169 24.65 22.73 -12.98
N SER A 170 23.47 23.37 -13.09
CA SER A 170 23.33 24.78 -13.41
C SER A 170 21.92 25.27 -13.02
N THR A 171 21.62 26.53 -13.23
CA THR A 171 20.28 27.08 -13.04
C THR A 171 19.21 26.40 -13.92
N ALA A 172 19.63 25.76 -15.01
CA ALA A 172 18.73 25.07 -15.94
C ALA A 172 18.61 23.55 -15.68
N TRP A 173 19.63 22.91 -15.12
CA TRP A 173 19.69 21.45 -15.03
C TRP A 173 19.81 20.94 -13.62
N ASN A 174 18.94 20.02 -13.24
CA ASN A 174 18.95 19.31 -11.96
C ASN A 174 18.72 17.81 -12.16
N LEU A 175 19.54 16.99 -11.48
CA LEU A 175 19.43 15.53 -11.47
C LEU A 175 19.00 15.05 -10.08
N ASN A 176 18.04 14.13 -10.05
CA ASN A 176 17.64 13.40 -8.86
C ASN A 176 17.74 11.90 -9.12
N VAL A 177 18.32 11.17 -8.18
CA VAL A 177 18.41 9.71 -8.21
C VAL A 177 18.00 9.19 -6.84
N ALA A 178 17.16 8.18 -6.80
CA ALA A 178 16.83 7.47 -5.58
C ALA A 178 17.01 5.96 -5.79
N LEU A 179 17.80 5.32 -4.91
CA LEU A 179 17.88 3.88 -4.81
C LEU A 179 17.14 3.44 -3.55
N HIS A 180 16.45 2.32 -3.62
CA HIS A 180 15.74 1.78 -2.47
C HIS A 180 15.87 0.26 -2.39
N TYR A 181 15.80 -0.25 -1.17
CA TYR A 181 15.71 -1.68 -0.88
C TYR A 181 14.83 -1.89 0.34
N THR A 182 13.85 -2.78 0.20
CA THR A 182 12.94 -3.18 1.26
C THR A 182 13.02 -4.68 1.46
N LYS A 183 13.12 -5.13 2.70
CA LYS A 183 12.94 -6.52 3.09
C LYS A 183 11.78 -6.62 4.06
N GLY A 184 10.79 -7.47 3.72
CA GLY A 184 9.66 -7.82 4.57
C GLY A 184 9.71 -9.29 4.94
N ASP A 185 9.41 -9.60 6.20
CA ASP A 185 9.38 -10.97 6.73
C ASP A 185 8.30 -11.05 7.80
N GLY A 186 7.40 -12.03 7.69
CA GLY A 186 6.35 -12.16 8.67
C GLY A 186 5.43 -13.36 8.45
N TYR A 187 4.48 -13.50 9.35
CA TYR A 187 3.46 -14.52 9.30
C TYR A 187 2.26 -14.11 10.12
N TYR A 188 1.11 -14.60 9.75
CA TYR A 188 -0.01 -14.70 10.67
C TYR A 188 -0.24 -16.14 11.10
N GLU A 189 -0.63 -16.31 12.37
CA GLU A 189 -0.88 -17.59 13.02
C GLU A 189 -2.35 -17.70 13.40
N GLU A 190 -2.92 -18.86 13.14
CA GLU A 190 -4.34 -19.14 13.39
C GLU A 190 -4.55 -20.53 13.94
N TYR A 191 -5.37 -20.64 14.95
CA TYR A 191 -6.03 -21.89 15.30
C TYR A 191 -7.17 -22.17 14.31
N LYS A 192 -7.26 -23.39 13.85
CA LYS A 192 -8.30 -23.88 12.95
C LYS A 192 -8.93 -25.14 13.49
N ASP A 193 -10.24 -25.07 13.70
CA ASP A 193 -11.06 -26.18 14.19
C ASP A 193 -11.38 -27.18 13.09
N GLY A 194 -11.30 -28.49 13.41
CA GLY A 194 -11.81 -29.61 12.62
C GLY A 194 -11.35 -29.70 11.17
N ARG A 195 -10.10 -29.27 10.86
CA ARG A 195 -9.59 -29.21 9.47
C ARG A 195 -9.21 -30.60 8.95
N SER A 196 -9.44 -30.81 7.68
CA SER A 196 -9.01 -32.01 6.97
C SER A 196 -7.49 -32.05 6.86
N LEU A 197 -6.85 -33.13 7.36
CA LEU A 197 -5.41 -33.25 7.40
C LEU A 197 -4.77 -33.24 6.01
N ILE A 198 -5.46 -33.79 5.02
CA ILE A 198 -4.96 -33.87 3.64
C ILE A 198 -4.78 -32.48 3.00
N GLU A 199 -5.60 -31.48 3.37
CA GLU A 199 -5.44 -30.09 2.91
C GLU A 199 -4.07 -29.51 3.29
N TYR A 200 -3.49 -30.04 4.37
CA TYR A 200 -2.22 -29.62 4.94
C TYR A 200 -1.08 -30.59 4.66
N GLY A 201 -1.28 -31.52 3.70
CA GLY A 201 -0.26 -32.51 3.36
C GLY A 201 0.07 -33.50 4.49
N LEU A 202 -0.85 -33.63 5.46
CA LEU A 202 -0.72 -34.53 6.60
C LEU A 202 -1.48 -35.83 6.34
N LYS A 203 -0.95 -36.95 6.81
CA LYS A 203 -1.61 -38.24 6.71
C LYS A 203 -2.62 -38.41 7.83
N PRO A 204 -3.77 -39.09 7.58
CA PRO A 204 -4.62 -39.60 8.63
C PRO A 204 -3.85 -40.45 9.64
N PHE A 205 -4.30 -40.48 10.88
CA PHE A 205 -3.71 -41.26 11.95
C PHE A 205 -4.81 -41.99 12.75
N THR A 206 -4.43 -42.97 13.55
CA THR A 206 -5.40 -43.81 14.28
C THR A 206 -5.27 -43.61 15.77
N ILE A 207 -6.40 -43.40 16.44
CA ILE A 207 -6.53 -43.39 17.91
C ILE A 207 -7.59 -44.46 18.31
N ASP A 208 -7.21 -45.37 19.15
CA ASP A 208 -8.10 -46.44 19.67
C ASP A 208 -8.86 -47.16 18.54
N GLY A 209 -8.18 -47.45 17.42
CA GLY A 209 -8.76 -48.14 16.28
C GLY A 209 -9.62 -47.26 15.35
N THR A 210 -9.82 -46.00 15.69
CA THR A 210 -10.58 -45.03 14.85
C THR A 210 -9.63 -44.19 14.01
N GLU A 211 -9.86 -44.17 12.69
CA GLU A 211 -9.09 -43.30 11.77
C GLU A 211 -9.51 -41.85 11.93
N ILE A 212 -8.57 -40.99 12.17
CA ILE A 212 -8.70 -39.54 12.30
C ILE A 212 -8.24 -38.88 10.99
N THR A 213 -9.19 -38.36 10.23
CA THR A 213 -8.94 -37.64 8.95
C THR A 213 -9.05 -36.13 9.10
N LYS A 214 -9.63 -35.66 10.20
CA LYS A 214 -9.79 -34.23 10.53
C LYS A 214 -9.33 -34.01 11.97
N SER A 215 -8.68 -32.87 12.22
CA SER A 215 -8.27 -32.46 13.57
C SER A 215 -8.16 -30.95 13.66
N ASP A 216 -8.14 -30.46 14.91
CA ASP A 216 -7.78 -29.08 15.16
C ASP A 216 -6.27 -28.92 14.94
N LEU A 217 -5.88 -27.77 14.41
CA LEU A 217 -4.48 -27.47 14.14
C LEU A 217 -4.18 -25.98 14.26
N VAL A 218 -2.91 -25.67 14.44
CA VAL A 218 -2.38 -24.30 14.28
C VAL A 218 -1.69 -24.23 12.94
N ARG A 219 -1.99 -23.19 12.16
CA ARG A 219 -1.31 -22.90 10.91
C ARG A 219 -0.65 -21.53 10.95
N GLN A 220 0.47 -21.41 10.26
CA GLN A 220 1.11 -20.15 9.95
C GLN A 220 1.11 -19.95 8.45
N LYS A 221 0.63 -18.79 7.98
CA LYS A 221 0.85 -18.34 6.60
C LYS A 221 1.93 -17.28 6.59
N LYS A 222 3.03 -17.58 5.92
CA LYS A 222 4.28 -16.82 5.97
C LYS A 222 4.57 -16.13 4.67
N MET A 223 5.22 -14.95 4.77
CA MET A 223 5.81 -14.28 3.64
C MET A 223 7.26 -13.88 3.94
N ASP A 224 8.13 -13.99 2.93
CA ASP A 224 9.47 -13.40 2.88
C ASP A 224 9.60 -12.69 1.55
N ASN A 225 9.68 -11.36 1.58
CA ASN A 225 9.72 -10.57 0.38
C ASN A 225 10.89 -9.59 0.34
N LYS A 226 11.32 -9.27 -0.87
CA LYS A 226 12.36 -8.30 -1.17
C LYS A 226 11.87 -7.43 -2.31
N PHE A 227 12.04 -6.12 -2.16
CA PHE A 227 11.72 -5.15 -3.18
C PHE A 227 12.83 -4.13 -3.27
N GLY A 228 13.41 -3.95 -4.44
CA GLY A 228 14.50 -3.02 -4.61
C GLY A 228 14.55 -2.47 -6.02
N GLY A 229 15.18 -1.31 -6.15
CA GLY A 229 15.31 -0.67 -7.43
C GLY A 229 15.87 0.73 -7.34
N GLY A 230 15.72 1.45 -8.44
CA GLY A 230 16.13 2.83 -8.56
C GLY A 230 15.20 3.62 -9.46
N VAL A 231 15.03 4.88 -9.12
CA VAL A 231 14.33 5.86 -9.95
C VAL A 231 15.23 7.08 -10.15
N PHE A 232 15.09 7.72 -11.28
CA PHE A 232 15.82 8.94 -11.60
C PHE A 232 14.92 9.91 -12.34
N TYR A 233 15.23 11.18 -12.25
CA TYR A 233 14.75 12.18 -13.18
C TYR A 233 15.75 13.33 -13.30
N ILE A 234 15.84 13.85 -14.52
CA ILE A 234 16.61 15.05 -14.85
C ILE A 234 15.63 16.13 -15.29
N ASN A 235 15.69 17.28 -14.64
CA ASN A 235 14.87 18.44 -14.95
C ASN A 235 15.66 19.43 -15.80
N TYR A 236 14.98 20.02 -16.76
CA TYR A 236 15.46 21.12 -17.59
C TYR A 236 14.47 22.29 -17.52
N THR A 237 14.91 23.43 -17.03
CA THR A 237 14.07 24.61 -16.89
C THR A 237 14.76 25.79 -17.54
N VAL A 238 14.20 26.28 -18.65
CA VAL A 238 14.69 27.46 -19.37
C VAL A 238 13.51 28.27 -19.88
N ASN A 239 13.50 29.56 -19.56
CA ASN A 239 12.46 30.51 -19.97
C ASN A 239 11.03 29.96 -19.67
N ARG A 240 10.29 29.61 -20.72
CA ARG A 240 8.90 29.14 -20.70
C ARG A 240 8.77 27.62 -20.65
N LEU A 241 9.89 26.88 -20.73
CA LEU A 241 9.91 25.42 -20.77
C LEU A 241 10.39 24.87 -19.42
N ASN A 242 9.59 23.98 -18.86
CA ASN A 242 10.00 23.08 -17.78
C ASN A 242 9.77 21.64 -18.25
N ALA A 243 10.85 20.89 -18.46
CA ALA A 243 10.80 19.53 -18.94
C ALA A 243 11.50 18.57 -17.96
N SER A 244 11.05 17.35 -17.91
CA SER A 244 11.65 16.29 -17.09
C SER A 244 11.70 14.99 -17.91
N LEU A 245 12.89 14.41 -18.02
CA LEU A 245 13.09 13.03 -18.46
C LEU A 245 13.36 12.19 -17.22
N GLY A 246 12.61 11.12 -17.01
CA GLY A 246 12.81 10.25 -15.86
C GLY A 246 12.36 8.83 -16.13
N GLY A 247 12.57 7.99 -15.13
CA GLY A 247 12.20 6.58 -15.20
C GLY A 247 12.63 5.81 -13.97
N GLY A 248 12.38 4.51 -13.99
CA GLY A 248 12.76 3.62 -12.92
C GLY A 248 12.78 2.16 -13.34
N LEU A 249 13.54 1.38 -12.59
CA LEU A 249 13.57 -0.07 -12.69
C LEU A 249 13.47 -0.65 -11.28
N ASN A 250 12.46 -1.48 -11.05
CA ASN A 250 12.17 -2.07 -9.77
C ASN A 250 11.97 -3.58 -9.90
N GLN A 251 12.41 -4.33 -8.91
CA GLN A 251 12.19 -5.77 -8.83
C GLN A 251 11.62 -6.16 -7.47
N TYR A 252 10.51 -6.87 -7.50
CA TYR A 252 9.92 -7.56 -6.35
C TYR A 252 10.19 -9.07 -6.46
N ARG A 253 10.53 -9.70 -5.35
CA ARG A 253 10.60 -11.16 -5.17
C ARG A 253 9.93 -11.52 -3.85
N GLY A 254 8.97 -12.44 -3.89
CA GLY A 254 8.24 -12.90 -2.72
C GLY A 254 8.17 -14.42 -2.65
N ASN A 255 8.34 -14.96 -1.46
CA ASN A 255 8.01 -16.34 -1.13
C ASN A 255 6.80 -16.32 -0.18
N ASN A 256 5.75 -17.04 -0.53
CA ASN A 256 4.58 -17.23 0.31
C ASN A 256 4.44 -18.73 0.57
N PHE A 257 4.34 -19.12 1.83
CA PHE A 257 4.29 -20.53 2.22
C PHE A 257 3.54 -20.70 3.54
N GLY A 258 2.97 -21.89 3.74
CA GLY A 258 2.25 -22.23 4.96
C GLY A 258 2.93 -23.32 5.74
N LYS A 259 2.93 -23.19 7.08
CA LYS A 259 3.43 -24.20 8.02
C LYS A 259 2.32 -24.67 8.94
N VAL A 260 2.43 -25.89 9.43
CA VAL A 260 1.57 -26.46 10.50
C VAL A 260 2.44 -26.83 11.69
N PRO A 261 2.61 -25.93 12.66
CA PRO A 261 3.47 -26.19 13.83
C PRO A 261 2.82 -27.14 14.83
N TRP A 262 1.48 -27.28 14.84
CA TRP A 262 0.79 -28.12 15.81
C TRP A 262 -0.49 -28.73 15.24
N VAL A 263 -0.79 -29.95 15.64
CA VAL A 263 -2.04 -30.68 15.37
C VAL A 263 -2.46 -31.40 16.67
N LYS A 264 -3.73 -31.29 17.03
CA LYS A 264 -4.29 -31.90 18.23
C LYS A 264 -4.20 -33.42 18.16
N ASN A 265 -3.62 -34.02 19.24
CA ASN A 265 -3.49 -35.45 19.43
C ASN A 265 -2.84 -36.20 18.25
N TYR A 266 -1.99 -35.55 17.47
CA TYR A 266 -1.35 -36.14 16.31
C TYR A 266 -0.48 -37.33 16.70
N VAL A 267 -0.78 -38.51 16.10
CA VAL A 267 0.00 -39.74 16.28
C VAL A 267 1.00 -39.85 15.14
N GLY A 268 2.28 -39.64 15.45
CA GLY A 268 3.37 -39.61 14.48
C GLY A 268 4.34 -38.48 14.76
N THR A 269 5.32 -38.29 13.87
CA THR A 269 6.27 -37.18 13.96
C THR A 269 5.79 -36.02 13.09
N LEU A 270 5.39 -34.91 13.71
CA LEU A 270 5.11 -33.66 13.03
C LEU A 270 6.39 -32.82 13.07
N SER A 271 6.95 -32.52 11.91
CA SER A 271 8.07 -31.58 11.83
C SER A 271 7.55 -30.17 12.14
N PRO A 272 8.19 -29.39 13.03
CA PRO A 272 7.85 -27.99 13.26
C PRO A 272 7.96 -27.12 11.98
N ASP A 273 8.72 -27.60 11.01
CA ASP A 273 8.92 -26.97 9.71
C ASP A 273 8.08 -27.58 8.59
N HIS A 274 7.02 -28.36 8.92
CA HIS A 274 6.14 -28.95 7.92
C HIS A 274 5.46 -27.87 7.09
N GLU A 275 5.83 -27.77 5.82
CA GLU A 275 5.22 -26.88 4.84
C GLU A 275 4.12 -27.60 4.07
N TYR A 276 2.92 -26.98 3.99
CA TYR A 276 1.82 -27.56 3.23
C TYR A 276 1.62 -26.90 1.85
N TYR A 277 2.02 -25.62 1.67
CA TYR A 277 2.07 -24.98 0.37
C TYR A 277 3.24 -24.01 0.26
N ARG A 278 3.64 -23.74 -0.98
CA ARG A 278 4.62 -22.71 -1.31
C ARG A 278 4.38 -22.17 -2.72
N ASN A 279 4.46 -20.85 -2.84
CA ASN A 279 4.60 -20.20 -4.14
C ASN A 279 5.65 -19.10 -4.10
N LYS A 280 6.20 -18.81 -5.26
CA LYS A 280 7.16 -17.74 -5.47
C LYS A 280 6.60 -16.78 -6.49
N SER A 281 6.73 -15.48 -6.21
CA SER A 281 6.36 -14.42 -7.14
C SER A 281 7.55 -13.54 -7.45
N GLN A 282 7.69 -13.17 -8.72
CA GLN A 282 8.69 -12.20 -9.17
C GLN A 282 8.01 -11.21 -10.10
N LYS A 283 8.26 -9.94 -9.86
CA LYS A 283 7.78 -8.86 -10.72
C LYS A 283 8.93 -7.90 -11.00
N THR A 284 9.23 -7.71 -12.27
CA THR A 284 10.14 -6.67 -12.74
C THR A 284 9.33 -5.59 -13.43
N ASP A 285 9.54 -4.33 -13.06
CA ASP A 285 8.76 -3.18 -13.50
C ASP A 285 9.72 -2.08 -13.92
N GLY A 286 9.76 -1.82 -15.22
CA GLY A 286 10.59 -0.77 -15.83
C GLY A 286 9.72 0.29 -16.48
N ASN A 287 10.08 1.56 -16.32
CA ASN A 287 9.40 2.65 -17.00
C ASN A 287 10.34 3.78 -17.39
N ILE A 288 9.94 4.52 -18.41
CA ILE A 288 10.58 5.77 -18.83
C ILE A 288 9.48 6.77 -19.18
N TYR A 289 9.70 8.04 -18.87
CA TYR A 289 8.76 9.09 -19.21
C TYR A 289 9.46 10.39 -19.60
N LEU A 290 8.76 11.15 -20.47
CA LEU A 290 9.10 12.52 -20.81
C LEU A 290 7.89 13.41 -20.48
N LYS A 291 8.12 14.39 -19.63
CA LYS A 291 7.11 15.35 -19.20
C LYS A 291 7.56 16.77 -19.52
N ALA A 292 6.64 17.60 -19.99
CA ALA A 292 6.92 19.00 -20.29
C ALA A 292 5.73 19.89 -19.94
N ASN A 293 6.03 21.04 -19.37
CA ASN A 293 5.13 22.19 -19.26
C ASN A 293 5.71 23.34 -20.09
N TYR A 294 4.87 23.97 -20.90
CA TYR A 294 5.28 25.09 -21.71
C TYR A 294 4.28 26.24 -21.58
N ASP A 295 4.78 27.42 -21.23
CA ASP A 295 3.98 28.62 -21.15
C ASP A 295 3.82 29.24 -22.53
N LEU A 296 2.68 28.96 -23.18
CA LEU A 296 2.32 29.50 -24.52
C LEU A 296 2.19 31.02 -24.47
N THR A 297 1.58 31.53 -23.44
CA THR A 297 1.47 32.97 -23.11
C THR A 297 1.68 33.20 -21.62
N SER A 298 1.61 34.43 -21.15
CA SER A 298 1.66 34.75 -19.72
C SER A 298 0.51 34.15 -18.89
N GLY A 299 -0.59 33.76 -19.55
CA GLY A 299 -1.76 33.18 -18.85
C GLY A 299 -2.11 31.76 -19.29
N LEU A 300 -1.58 31.28 -20.42
CA LEU A 300 -1.92 29.97 -20.98
C LEU A 300 -0.70 29.05 -20.96
N SER A 301 -0.81 27.88 -20.32
CA SER A 301 0.21 26.86 -20.33
C SER A 301 -0.34 25.53 -20.86
N ALA A 302 0.52 24.78 -21.55
CA ALA A 302 0.27 23.42 -22.03
C ALA A 302 1.13 22.43 -21.26
N TYR A 303 0.57 21.25 -21.02
CA TYR A 303 1.20 20.12 -20.33
C TYR A 303 1.15 18.89 -21.22
N ALA A 304 2.25 18.14 -21.27
CA ALA A 304 2.32 16.81 -21.86
C ALA A 304 3.18 15.89 -20.99
N ASP A 305 2.75 14.63 -20.84
CA ASP A 305 3.45 13.60 -20.09
C ASP A 305 3.27 12.26 -20.83
N LEU A 306 4.34 11.73 -21.37
CA LEU A 306 4.37 10.50 -22.13
C LEU A 306 5.15 9.45 -21.36
N GLN A 307 4.50 8.37 -20.98
CA GLN A 307 5.11 7.27 -20.24
C GLN A 307 4.97 5.96 -21.00
N TYR A 308 6.06 5.21 -21.05
CA TYR A 308 6.08 3.80 -21.41
C TYR A 308 6.47 2.97 -20.19
N ARG A 309 5.76 1.86 -19.94
CA ARG A 309 6.00 0.94 -18.82
C ARG A 309 5.95 -0.49 -19.30
N HIS A 310 6.96 -1.27 -18.94
CA HIS A 310 7.06 -2.70 -19.19
C HIS A 310 7.09 -3.47 -17.88
N ILE A 311 6.31 -4.56 -17.80
CA ILE A 311 6.22 -5.40 -16.61
C ILE A 311 6.36 -6.87 -17.04
N ASP A 312 7.29 -7.59 -16.40
CA ASP A 312 7.34 -9.05 -16.34
C ASP A 312 6.83 -9.52 -14.99
N TYR A 313 5.82 -10.38 -14.97
CA TYR A 313 5.22 -10.87 -13.73
C TYR A 313 4.99 -12.38 -13.75
N THR A 314 5.65 -13.10 -12.84
CA THR A 314 5.52 -14.53 -12.68
C THR A 314 5.08 -14.90 -11.26
N ILE A 315 4.19 -15.91 -11.15
CA ILE A 315 3.87 -16.60 -9.89
C ILE A 315 3.91 -18.09 -10.19
N ASP A 316 4.72 -18.83 -9.44
CA ASP A 316 4.91 -20.28 -9.62
C ASP A 316 4.80 -21.02 -8.30
N GLY A 317 4.21 -22.23 -8.31
CA GLY A 317 4.04 -23.10 -7.17
C GLY A 317 2.60 -23.48 -6.89
N ASN A 318 2.21 -23.59 -5.59
CA ASN A 318 0.87 -23.96 -5.19
C ASN A 318 0.21 -22.85 -4.36
N ASN A 319 -1.10 -22.69 -4.55
CA ASN A 319 -1.96 -21.94 -3.64
C ASN A 319 -2.20 -22.75 -2.35
N ASP A 320 -2.64 -22.08 -1.28
CA ASP A 320 -3.10 -22.72 -0.04
C ASP A 320 -4.52 -23.30 -0.13
N LYS A 321 -5.20 -23.15 -1.25
CA LYS A 321 -6.55 -23.68 -1.52
C LYS A 321 -6.47 -25.10 -2.07
N TYR A 322 -7.21 -26.03 -1.44
CA TYR A 322 -7.27 -27.43 -1.86
C TYR A 322 -8.40 -27.63 -2.86
N ASP A 323 -8.09 -28.26 -3.98
CA ASP A 323 -9.06 -28.67 -4.99
C ASP A 323 -9.49 -30.13 -4.74
N TRP A 324 -10.67 -30.30 -4.16
CA TRP A 324 -11.21 -31.61 -3.82
C TRP A 324 -11.51 -32.50 -5.04
N SER A 325 -11.72 -31.89 -6.21
CA SER A 325 -11.95 -32.64 -7.44
C SER A 325 -10.67 -33.28 -7.98
N LYS A 326 -9.53 -32.64 -7.74
CA LYS A 326 -8.21 -33.06 -8.19
C LYS A 326 -7.40 -33.72 -7.07
N ASN A 327 -7.93 -33.73 -5.84
CA ASN A 327 -7.27 -34.20 -4.63
C ASN A 327 -5.86 -33.64 -4.47
N ALA A 328 -5.70 -32.34 -4.69
CA ALA A 328 -4.42 -31.61 -4.66
C ALA A 328 -4.60 -30.12 -4.35
N LEU A 329 -3.54 -29.48 -3.91
CA LEU A 329 -3.53 -28.02 -3.85
C LEU A 329 -3.63 -27.40 -5.25
N ARG A 330 -4.32 -26.26 -5.36
CA ARG A 330 -4.45 -25.55 -6.64
C ARG A 330 -3.08 -25.03 -7.11
N PRO A 331 -2.63 -25.38 -8.32
CA PRO A 331 -1.39 -24.86 -8.87
C PRO A 331 -1.55 -23.37 -9.21
N LEU A 332 -0.46 -22.64 -9.09
CA LEU A 332 -0.28 -21.28 -9.59
C LEU A 332 0.80 -21.30 -10.67
N ALA A 333 0.46 -20.84 -11.88
CA ALA A 333 1.35 -20.77 -13.03
C ALA A 333 1.05 -19.48 -13.80
N VAL A 334 1.41 -18.35 -13.23
CA VAL A 334 1.24 -17.02 -13.85
C VAL A 334 2.53 -16.65 -14.53
N ASP A 335 2.47 -16.37 -15.84
CA ASP A 335 3.54 -15.78 -16.62
C ASP A 335 2.91 -14.73 -17.52
N LYS A 336 3.07 -13.45 -17.17
CA LYS A 336 2.43 -12.32 -17.82
C LYS A 336 3.43 -11.22 -18.10
N LYS A 337 3.28 -10.64 -19.29
CA LYS A 337 3.98 -9.43 -19.70
C LYS A 337 2.99 -8.35 -20.06
N PHE A 338 3.27 -7.14 -19.64
CA PHE A 338 2.44 -5.99 -19.93
C PHE A 338 3.29 -4.86 -20.47
N ASP A 339 2.78 -4.26 -21.55
CA ASP A 339 3.38 -3.08 -22.18
C ASP A 339 2.32 -1.98 -22.19
N PHE A 340 2.57 -0.91 -21.43
CA PHE A 340 1.64 0.19 -21.24
C PHE A 340 2.20 1.48 -21.81
N PHE A 341 1.40 2.16 -22.62
CA PHE A 341 1.66 3.52 -23.03
C PHE A 341 0.60 4.43 -22.42
N ASN A 342 1.02 5.34 -21.57
CA ASN A 342 0.16 6.20 -20.74
C ASN A 342 0.40 7.69 -21.08
N PRO A 343 -0.11 8.21 -22.21
CA PRO A 343 -0.03 9.64 -22.53
C PRO A 343 -0.99 10.46 -21.69
N LYS A 344 -0.57 11.67 -21.32
CA LYS A 344 -1.40 12.67 -20.65
C LYS A 344 -1.12 14.03 -21.26
N VAL A 345 -2.16 14.80 -21.49
CA VAL A 345 -2.07 16.17 -22.01
C VAL A 345 -3.05 17.07 -21.30
N GLY A 346 -2.75 18.34 -21.22
CA GLY A 346 -3.65 19.31 -20.61
C GLY A 346 -3.29 20.74 -20.94
N LEU A 347 -4.29 21.60 -20.79
CA LEU A 347 -4.19 23.05 -20.90
C LEU A 347 -4.66 23.69 -19.59
N ASN A 348 -3.96 24.70 -19.17
CA ASN A 348 -4.36 25.53 -18.03
C ASN A 348 -4.30 26.99 -18.43
N TRP A 349 -5.41 27.69 -18.29
CA TRP A 349 -5.54 29.06 -18.69
C TRP A 349 -6.01 29.96 -17.55
N ASN A 350 -5.14 30.84 -17.10
CA ASN A 350 -5.46 31.96 -16.23
C ASN A 350 -6.02 33.09 -17.10
N ILE A 351 -7.35 33.12 -17.28
CA ILE A 351 -8.05 34.13 -18.10
C ILE A 351 -7.80 35.53 -17.53
N THR A 352 -7.84 35.63 -16.22
CA THR A 352 -7.42 36.80 -15.43
C THR A 352 -6.73 36.32 -14.15
N SER A 353 -6.29 37.25 -13.30
CA SER A 353 -5.75 36.90 -11.96
C SER A 353 -6.75 36.15 -11.06
N ASN A 354 -8.04 36.24 -11.34
CA ASN A 354 -9.11 35.68 -10.54
C ASN A 354 -9.82 34.49 -11.18
N HIS A 355 -9.67 34.28 -12.48
CA HIS A 355 -10.38 33.27 -13.26
C HIS A 355 -9.42 32.29 -13.91
N ARG A 356 -9.56 31.01 -13.59
CA ARG A 356 -8.75 29.92 -14.15
C ARG A 356 -9.66 28.83 -14.70
N VAL A 357 -9.34 28.32 -15.88
CA VAL A 357 -9.91 27.11 -16.46
C VAL A 357 -8.79 26.11 -16.77
N TYR A 358 -9.12 24.84 -16.72
CA TYR A 358 -8.24 23.79 -17.23
C TYR A 358 -9.04 22.70 -17.94
N ALA A 359 -8.37 21.99 -18.80
CA ALA A 359 -8.86 20.75 -19.38
C ALA A 359 -7.70 19.76 -19.53
N SER A 360 -7.94 18.50 -19.27
CA SER A 360 -6.95 17.43 -19.37
C SER A 360 -7.56 16.13 -19.90
N PHE A 361 -6.71 15.36 -20.57
CA PHE A 361 -6.96 13.99 -20.98
C PHE A 361 -5.78 13.13 -20.54
N SER A 362 -6.08 11.96 -19.95
CA SER A 362 -5.07 11.04 -19.47
C SER A 362 -5.44 9.60 -19.80
N VAL A 363 -4.44 8.81 -20.14
CA VAL A 363 -4.54 7.35 -20.20
C VAL A 363 -3.76 6.77 -19.03
N ALA A 364 -4.37 5.83 -18.32
CA ALA A 364 -3.70 5.03 -17.29
C ALA A 364 -4.02 3.55 -17.49
N GLN A 365 -3.04 2.69 -17.23
CA GLN A 365 -3.19 1.24 -17.30
C GLN A 365 -2.56 0.59 -16.08
N LYS A 366 -3.17 -0.49 -15.62
CA LYS A 366 -2.76 -1.18 -14.40
C LYS A 366 -2.91 -2.69 -14.57
N GLU A 367 -1.85 -3.39 -14.21
CA GLU A 367 -1.83 -4.85 -14.14
C GLU A 367 -2.60 -5.36 -12.90
N PRO A 368 -3.14 -6.61 -12.95
CA PRO A 368 -3.70 -7.26 -11.79
C PRO A 368 -2.68 -7.43 -10.67
N THR A 369 -3.14 -7.33 -9.43
CA THR A 369 -2.33 -7.59 -8.25
C THR A 369 -2.17 -9.09 -8.00
N ARG A 370 -1.27 -9.48 -7.07
CA ARG A 370 -1.11 -10.88 -6.69
C ARG A 370 -2.43 -11.51 -6.24
N ASN A 371 -3.20 -10.82 -5.40
CA ASN A 371 -4.45 -11.35 -4.86
C ASN A 371 -5.49 -11.61 -5.95
N ASN A 372 -5.53 -10.80 -7.02
CA ASN A 372 -6.41 -11.06 -8.15
C ASN A 372 -6.12 -12.41 -8.83
N TYR A 373 -4.86 -12.89 -8.82
CA TYR A 373 -4.50 -14.21 -9.35
C TYR A 373 -4.70 -15.34 -8.33
N THR A 374 -4.37 -15.12 -7.05
CA THR A 374 -4.40 -16.18 -6.04
C THR A 374 -5.81 -16.44 -5.50
N ASP A 375 -6.66 -15.41 -5.45
CA ASP A 375 -8.01 -15.50 -4.89
C ASP A 375 -9.09 -15.64 -5.97
N GLY A 376 -8.77 -15.26 -7.22
CA GLY A 376 -9.64 -15.39 -8.37
C GLY A 376 -9.82 -16.85 -8.86
N ASP A 377 -10.57 -16.97 -9.96
CA ASP A 377 -10.76 -18.24 -10.66
C ASP A 377 -9.44 -18.67 -11.34
N PRO A 378 -8.90 -19.85 -11.06
CA PRO A 378 -7.68 -20.35 -11.68
C PRO A 378 -7.81 -20.58 -13.19
N ASP A 379 -9.03 -20.81 -13.69
CA ASP A 379 -9.31 -21.05 -15.11
C ASP A 379 -9.54 -19.75 -15.90
N SER A 380 -9.63 -18.59 -15.20
CA SER A 380 -9.87 -17.27 -15.79
C SER A 380 -9.05 -16.19 -15.10
N TYR A 381 -7.75 -16.10 -15.43
CA TYR A 381 -6.89 -15.06 -14.89
C TYR A 381 -7.35 -13.66 -15.31
N PRO A 382 -7.31 -12.68 -14.40
CA PRO A 382 -7.76 -11.34 -14.65
C PRO A 382 -6.90 -10.62 -15.70
N LYS A 383 -7.52 -9.69 -16.42
CA LYS A 383 -6.89 -8.81 -17.40
C LYS A 383 -6.44 -7.53 -16.76
N ALA A 384 -5.52 -6.82 -17.43
CA ALA A 384 -5.13 -5.47 -17.06
C ALA A 384 -6.27 -4.47 -17.30
N GLU A 385 -6.40 -3.51 -16.40
CA GLU A 385 -7.37 -2.42 -16.49
C GLU A 385 -6.83 -1.27 -17.33
N LYS A 386 -7.69 -0.60 -18.09
CA LYS A 386 -7.39 0.64 -18.80
C LYS A 386 -8.41 1.71 -18.43
N LEU A 387 -7.92 2.93 -18.23
CA LEU A 387 -8.69 4.13 -17.94
C LEU A 387 -8.39 5.20 -18.97
N LEU A 388 -9.43 5.78 -19.55
CA LEU A 388 -9.40 7.07 -20.24
C LEU A 388 -10.09 8.09 -19.33
N ASP A 389 -9.34 9.12 -18.92
CA ASP A 389 -9.78 10.10 -17.94
C ASP A 389 -9.81 11.49 -18.59
N TYR A 390 -11.00 12.08 -18.63
CA TYR A 390 -11.29 13.41 -19.15
C TYR A 390 -11.70 14.31 -18.02
N GLU A 391 -10.98 15.40 -17.81
CA GLU A 391 -11.32 16.38 -16.79
C GLU A 391 -11.35 17.79 -17.36
N ALA A 392 -12.29 18.59 -16.83
CA ALA A 392 -12.35 20.02 -17.11
C ALA A 392 -12.80 20.78 -15.86
N GLY A 393 -12.15 21.88 -15.54
CA GLY A 393 -12.44 22.64 -14.35
C GLY A 393 -12.37 24.14 -14.54
N TYR A 394 -13.15 24.84 -13.72
CA TYR A 394 -13.15 26.29 -13.61
C TYR A 394 -12.99 26.68 -12.14
N THR A 395 -12.17 27.68 -11.88
CA THR A 395 -11.97 28.25 -10.55
C THR A 395 -12.02 29.77 -10.63
N PHE A 396 -12.85 30.36 -9.76
CA PHE A 396 -12.82 31.78 -9.42
C PHE A 396 -12.22 31.95 -8.04
N ALA A 397 -11.29 32.87 -7.88
CA ALA A 397 -10.70 33.18 -6.58
C ALA A 397 -10.43 34.68 -6.45
N ASN A 398 -10.88 35.28 -5.35
CA ASN A 398 -10.53 36.63 -4.93
C ASN A 398 -10.16 36.65 -3.44
N GLN A 399 -10.08 37.83 -2.83
CA GLN A 399 -9.63 37.99 -1.43
C GLN A 399 -10.56 37.31 -0.40
N TRP A 400 -11.86 37.17 -0.71
CA TRP A 400 -12.88 36.67 0.23
C TRP A 400 -13.64 35.44 -0.25
N LEU A 401 -13.62 35.12 -1.55
CA LEU A 401 -14.36 34.01 -2.15
C LEU A 401 -13.44 33.18 -3.04
N THR A 402 -13.48 31.88 -2.86
CA THR A 402 -13.00 30.88 -3.82
C THR A 402 -14.16 29.98 -4.20
N ALA A 403 -14.49 29.91 -5.48
CA ALA A 403 -15.51 29.01 -6.00
C ALA A 403 -14.94 28.22 -7.16
N GLY A 404 -15.23 26.94 -7.22
CA GLY A 404 -14.74 26.07 -8.29
C GLY A 404 -15.73 24.97 -8.63
N ALA A 405 -15.68 24.55 -9.88
CA ALA A 405 -16.37 23.35 -10.36
C ALA A 405 -15.39 22.52 -11.20
N ASN A 406 -15.38 21.23 -10.97
CA ASN A 406 -14.63 20.25 -11.74
C ASN A 406 -15.59 19.20 -12.29
N PHE A 407 -15.57 18.97 -13.58
CA PHE A 407 -16.25 17.87 -14.26
C PHE A 407 -15.23 16.80 -14.59
N TYR A 408 -15.58 15.53 -14.37
CA TYR A 408 -14.78 14.38 -14.79
C TYR A 408 -15.64 13.32 -15.48
N TYR A 409 -15.04 12.65 -16.46
CA TYR A 409 -15.56 11.47 -17.13
C TYR A 409 -14.44 10.45 -17.28
N MET A 410 -14.59 9.33 -16.60
CA MET A 410 -13.63 8.23 -16.54
C MET A 410 -14.24 7.02 -17.24
N ASP A 411 -13.64 6.60 -18.35
CA ASP A 411 -14.05 5.44 -19.15
C ASP A 411 -13.08 4.29 -18.92
N TYR A 412 -13.60 3.15 -18.47
CA TYR A 412 -12.81 1.99 -18.09
C TYR A 412 -13.04 0.82 -19.04
N THR A 413 -11.97 0.16 -19.43
CA THR A 413 -11.98 -1.13 -20.11
C THR A 413 -11.40 -2.18 -19.17
N ASP A 414 -12.07 -3.35 -19.08
CA ASP A 414 -11.70 -4.48 -18.21
C ASP A 414 -11.46 -4.08 -16.74
N GLN A 415 -12.28 -3.17 -16.19
CA GLN A 415 -12.15 -2.71 -14.81
C GLN A 415 -12.33 -3.87 -13.83
N LEU A 416 -11.41 -4.01 -12.85
CA LEU A 416 -11.54 -4.93 -11.74
C LEU A 416 -12.50 -4.35 -10.68
N VAL A 417 -13.71 -4.89 -10.61
CA VAL A 417 -14.74 -4.47 -9.67
C VAL A 417 -14.96 -5.50 -8.57
N LEU A 418 -15.45 -5.05 -7.42
CA LEU A 418 -15.75 -5.92 -6.29
C LEU A 418 -16.97 -6.80 -6.59
N THR A 419 -16.84 -8.12 -6.41
CA THR A 419 -17.94 -9.10 -6.60
C THR A 419 -18.95 -9.12 -5.45
N GLY A 420 -18.60 -8.51 -4.30
CA GLY A 420 -19.33 -8.63 -3.03
C GLY A 420 -18.95 -9.86 -2.22
N ALA A 421 -18.18 -10.79 -2.76
CA ALA A 421 -17.63 -11.93 -2.02
C ALA A 421 -16.30 -11.54 -1.32
N LEU A 422 -15.97 -12.27 -0.26
CA LEU A 422 -14.75 -12.06 0.52
C LEU A 422 -13.87 -13.31 0.47
N ASN A 423 -12.56 -13.12 0.57
CA ASN A 423 -11.62 -14.20 0.78
C ASN A 423 -11.53 -14.61 2.28
N ASP A 424 -10.66 -15.57 2.62
CA ASP A 424 -10.51 -16.13 3.97
C ASP A 424 -10.11 -15.11 5.05
N ILE A 425 -9.58 -13.96 4.67
CA ILE A 425 -9.13 -12.88 5.58
C ILE A 425 -10.00 -11.62 5.49
N GLY A 426 -11.17 -11.72 4.82
CA GLY A 426 -12.13 -10.63 4.71
C GLY A 426 -11.82 -9.59 3.63
N GLU A 427 -10.86 -9.85 2.73
CA GLU A 427 -10.64 -8.99 1.56
C GLU A 427 -11.66 -9.29 0.45
N ALA A 428 -12.10 -8.25 -0.23
CA ALA A 428 -13.07 -8.38 -1.31
C ALA A 428 -12.47 -9.00 -2.57
N LEU A 429 -13.16 -9.98 -3.13
CA LEU A 429 -12.83 -10.57 -4.42
C LEU A 429 -13.22 -9.63 -5.56
N THR A 430 -12.50 -9.71 -6.67
CA THR A 430 -12.71 -8.87 -7.85
C THR A 430 -12.85 -9.69 -9.11
N GLU A 431 -13.59 -9.15 -10.08
CA GLU A 431 -13.69 -9.67 -11.44
C GLU A 431 -13.60 -8.52 -12.47
N ASN A 432 -13.19 -8.82 -13.70
CA ASN A 432 -13.16 -7.83 -14.77
C ASN A 432 -14.57 -7.57 -15.32
N VAL A 433 -14.94 -6.30 -15.39
CA VAL A 433 -16.11 -5.83 -16.15
C VAL A 433 -15.58 -5.21 -17.45
N PRO A 434 -16.06 -5.68 -18.63
CA PRO A 434 -15.51 -5.26 -19.91
C PRO A 434 -15.52 -3.74 -20.13
N ASP A 435 -16.66 -3.10 -19.83
CA ASP A 435 -16.87 -1.67 -20.01
C ASP A 435 -17.61 -1.09 -18.81
N SER A 436 -17.08 -0.01 -18.28
CA SER A 436 -17.72 0.74 -17.20
C SER A 436 -17.28 2.20 -17.22
N TYR A 437 -18.03 3.09 -16.61
CA TYR A 437 -17.65 4.49 -16.52
C TYR A 437 -17.99 5.11 -15.16
N ARG A 438 -17.33 6.20 -14.85
CA ARG A 438 -17.64 7.08 -13.74
C ARG A 438 -17.64 8.51 -14.25
N MET A 439 -18.66 9.27 -13.90
CA MET A 439 -18.70 10.70 -14.18
C MET A 439 -19.27 11.46 -13.02
N GLY A 440 -18.88 12.72 -12.89
CA GLY A 440 -19.41 13.57 -11.84
C GLY A 440 -18.99 15.01 -11.95
N ILE A 441 -19.56 15.81 -11.05
CA ILE A 441 -19.22 17.21 -10.86
C ILE A 441 -18.86 17.41 -9.40
N GLU A 442 -17.73 18.06 -9.17
CA GLU A 442 -17.27 18.47 -7.86
C GLU A 442 -17.36 19.97 -7.73
N ILE A 443 -18.02 20.45 -6.70
CA ILE A 443 -18.16 21.86 -6.43
C ILE A 443 -17.38 22.20 -5.16
N MET A 444 -16.53 23.20 -5.25
CA MET A 444 -15.77 23.75 -4.14
C MET A 444 -16.19 25.18 -3.88
N LEU A 445 -16.47 25.49 -2.61
CA LEU A 445 -16.76 26.85 -2.17
C LEU A 445 -15.90 27.18 -0.95
N GLY A 446 -15.14 28.25 -1.00
CA GLY A 446 -14.36 28.75 0.12
C GLY A 446 -14.71 30.21 0.40
N ILE A 447 -15.08 30.51 1.64
CA ILE A 447 -15.47 31.86 2.05
C ILE A 447 -14.55 32.32 3.18
N LYS A 448 -13.98 33.50 3.02
CA LYS A 448 -13.14 34.20 4.01
C LYS A 448 -13.59 35.65 4.15
N PRO A 449 -14.76 35.89 4.78
CA PRO A 449 -15.33 37.24 4.88
C PRO A 449 -14.51 38.18 5.74
N CYS A 450 -13.67 37.67 6.63
CA CYS A 450 -12.77 38.45 7.48
C CYS A 450 -11.52 37.63 7.85
N LYS A 451 -10.49 38.28 8.43
CA LYS A 451 -9.18 37.66 8.70
C LYS A 451 -9.25 36.48 9.68
N TRP A 452 -10.22 36.44 10.58
CA TRP A 452 -10.37 35.43 11.63
C TRP A 452 -11.40 34.35 11.30
N PHE A 453 -12.16 34.44 10.19
CA PHE A 453 -13.12 33.44 9.78
C PHE A 453 -12.83 32.92 8.37
N GLN A 454 -12.68 31.60 8.25
CA GLN A 454 -12.49 30.92 6.99
C GLN A 454 -13.26 29.58 7.01
N ASN A 455 -14.05 29.32 5.96
CA ASN A 455 -14.74 28.05 5.75
C ASN A 455 -14.53 27.56 4.30
N ARG A 456 -14.26 26.29 4.11
CA ARG A 456 -13.98 25.67 2.78
C ARG A 456 -14.72 24.33 2.66
N PRO A 457 -16.04 24.30 2.47
CA PRO A 457 -16.76 23.07 2.16
C PRO A 457 -16.45 22.61 0.74
N THR A 458 -16.39 21.29 0.53
CA THR A 458 -16.32 20.66 -0.80
C THR A 458 -17.52 19.72 -0.92
N LEU A 459 -18.26 19.82 -2.01
CA LEU A 459 -19.33 18.92 -2.38
C LEU A 459 -18.93 18.13 -3.61
N VAL A 460 -19.00 16.79 -3.50
CA VAL A 460 -18.78 15.84 -4.61
C VAL A 460 -20.10 15.14 -4.88
N ARG A 461 -20.53 15.08 -6.13
CA ARG A 461 -21.74 14.39 -6.52
C ARG A 461 -21.55 13.65 -7.85
#